data_d5ca1c1f3d14577c987d4d9b547793e3
#
_entry.id   d5ca1c1f3d14577c987d4d9b547793e3
#
_cell.length_a   1.000
_cell.length_b   1.000
_cell.length_c   1.000
_cell.angle_alpha   90.00
_cell.angle_beta   90.00
_cell.angle_gamma   90.00
#
_symmetry.space_group_name_H-M   'P 1'
#
loop_
_entity.id
_entity.type
_entity.pdbx_description
1 polymer ?
#
loop_
_entity_poly.entity_id
_entity_poly.type
_entity_poly.pdbx_seq_one_letter_code
_entity_poly.pdbx_strand_id
1 'polypeptide(L)'
;MKLKIKPFNSTTFELYSDHKHYHYGDAGIDLFTPNEITIGGKETFPIHLEIACEMEDGRPYLLIPRSSISKTPLRLSNSIGLIDGGYRGELIAYCDNISSDPYKVLKGQRLFQILAIDGVPLEIEIVSELSETTRGSSGFGSTGSWVK
;
A
#
# COMPACT_ATOMS: atom_id res chain seq x y z
N MET A 1 -2.73 -8.68 -15.95
CA MET A 1 -3.72 -7.97 -15.08
C MET A 1 -3.16 -6.60 -14.73
N LYS A 2 -3.91 -5.56 -15.02
CA LYS A 2 -3.48 -4.19 -14.72
C LYS A 2 -3.95 -3.75 -13.34
N LEU A 3 -3.04 -3.14 -12.59
CA LEU A 3 -3.33 -2.41 -11.37
C LEU A 3 -3.33 -0.92 -11.72
N LYS A 4 -4.50 -0.29 -11.65
CA LYS A 4 -4.61 1.16 -11.85
C LYS A 4 -4.18 1.86 -10.58
N ILE A 5 -3.26 2.81 -10.70
CA ILE A 5 -2.77 3.61 -9.59
C ILE A 5 -3.10 5.07 -9.88
N LYS A 6 -3.82 5.68 -8.93
CA LYS A 6 -4.09 7.12 -8.93
C LYS A 6 -3.17 7.79 -7.93
N PRO A 7 -2.08 8.46 -8.38
CA PRO A 7 -1.22 9.21 -7.47
C PRO A 7 -1.94 10.47 -6.97
N PHE A 8 -1.70 10.84 -5.71
CA PHE A 8 -2.34 12.02 -5.12
C PHE A 8 -1.60 13.32 -5.43
N ASN A 9 -0.33 13.24 -5.83
CA ASN A 9 0.51 14.41 -6.05
C ASN A 9 1.66 14.08 -7.01
N SER A 10 2.47 15.10 -7.33
CA SER A 10 3.59 14.94 -8.25
C SER A 10 4.66 13.99 -7.73
N THR A 11 4.88 13.95 -6.42
CA THR A 11 5.86 13.04 -5.80
C THR A 11 5.49 11.58 -6.05
N THR A 12 4.25 11.20 -5.75
CA THR A 12 3.79 9.83 -5.98
C THR A 12 3.69 9.51 -7.46
N PHE A 13 3.29 10.47 -8.30
CA PHE A 13 3.31 10.30 -9.74
C PHE A 13 4.72 9.90 -10.23
N GLU A 14 5.74 10.63 -9.80
CA GLU A 14 7.12 10.35 -10.21
C GLU A 14 7.62 9.00 -9.73
N LEU A 15 7.31 8.64 -8.47
CA LEU A 15 7.73 7.36 -7.89
C LEU A 15 7.22 6.17 -8.70
N TYR A 16 5.98 6.22 -9.17
CA TYR A 16 5.38 5.10 -9.90
C TYR A 16 5.58 5.19 -11.41
N SER A 17 5.88 6.36 -11.96
CA SER A 17 6.17 6.54 -13.39
C SER A 17 7.50 5.94 -13.79
N ASP A 18 8.52 6.00 -12.90
CA ASP A 18 9.84 5.44 -13.13
C ASP A 18 9.93 4.01 -12.60
N HIS A 19 9.23 3.09 -13.27
CA HIS A 19 9.08 1.72 -12.80
C HIS A 19 10.18 0.80 -13.31
N LYS A 20 11.42 1.02 -12.87
CA LYS A 20 12.60 0.25 -13.30
C LYS A 20 12.82 -1.07 -12.53
N HIS A 21 11.96 -1.37 -11.56
CA HIS A 21 12.16 -2.51 -10.66
C HIS A 21 11.20 -3.67 -10.92
N TYR A 22 10.47 -3.62 -12.03
CA TYR A 22 9.56 -4.68 -12.43
C TYR A 22 10.32 -5.77 -13.17
N HIS A 23 10.17 -7.01 -12.71
CA HIS A 23 10.67 -8.18 -13.41
C HIS A 23 9.48 -8.98 -13.94
N TYR A 24 9.57 -9.39 -15.22
CA TYR A 24 8.50 -10.18 -15.81
C TYR A 24 8.21 -11.43 -14.97
N GLY A 25 6.94 -11.64 -14.64
CA GLY A 25 6.50 -12.76 -13.82
C GLY A 25 6.43 -12.47 -12.32
N ASP A 26 6.89 -11.30 -11.86
CA ASP A 26 6.73 -10.92 -10.47
C ASP A 26 5.26 -10.78 -10.12
N ALA A 27 4.85 -11.38 -9.01
CA ALA A 27 3.45 -11.28 -8.55
C ALA A 27 3.16 -9.92 -7.91
N GLY A 28 4.13 -9.34 -7.21
CA GLY A 28 3.93 -8.13 -6.42
C GLY A 28 4.36 -6.86 -7.12
N ILE A 29 3.62 -5.79 -6.86
CA ILE A 29 3.99 -4.42 -7.22
C ILE A 29 4.48 -3.72 -5.95
N ASP A 30 5.73 -3.26 -5.96
CA ASP A 30 6.30 -2.54 -4.82
C ASP A 30 5.60 -1.20 -4.59
N LEU A 31 5.34 -0.89 -3.33
CA LEU A 31 4.82 0.39 -2.91
C LEU A 31 5.94 1.25 -2.34
N PHE A 32 5.90 2.53 -2.66
CA PHE A 32 6.90 3.50 -2.21
C PHE A 32 6.37 4.31 -1.04
N THR A 33 7.23 4.56 -0.05
CA THR A 33 6.94 5.55 0.99
C THR A 33 7.19 6.94 0.39
N PRO A 34 6.16 7.81 0.32
CA PRO A 34 6.33 9.07 -0.41
C PRO A 34 7.09 10.14 0.37
N ASN A 35 7.17 10.02 1.70
CA ASN A 35 7.78 11.03 2.55
C ASN A 35 8.69 10.37 3.59
N GLU A 36 9.73 11.11 4.03
CA GLU A 36 10.53 10.69 5.17
C GLU A 36 9.69 10.83 6.44
N ILE A 37 9.65 9.78 7.25
CA ILE A 37 8.94 9.77 8.54
C ILE A 37 9.77 9.05 9.59
N THR A 38 9.58 9.43 10.84
CA THR A 38 10.22 8.75 11.98
C THR A 38 9.13 8.12 12.83
N ILE A 39 9.24 6.81 13.08
CA ILE A 39 8.32 6.07 13.92
C ILE A 39 9.01 5.78 15.24
N GLY A 40 8.45 6.31 16.34
CA GLY A 40 9.02 6.12 17.67
C GLY A 40 9.05 4.66 18.10
N GLY A 41 9.96 4.33 19.01
CA GLY A 41 10.07 2.98 19.56
C GLY A 41 8.75 2.54 20.21
N LYS A 42 8.32 1.30 19.94
CA LYS A 42 7.07 0.73 20.46
C LYS A 42 5.79 1.45 20.01
N GLU A 43 5.88 2.34 19.03
CA GLU A 43 4.71 3.04 18.48
C GLU A 43 4.11 2.29 17.28
N THR A 44 2.81 2.46 17.11
CA THR A 44 2.08 2.11 15.89
C THR A 44 1.80 3.41 15.13
N PHE A 45 2.13 3.45 13.85
CA PHE A 45 2.06 4.68 13.05
C PHE A 45 1.45 4.40 11.67
N PRO A 46 0.51 5.24 11.20
CA PRO A 46 -0.03 5.11 9.86
C PRO A 46 0.93 5.67 8.82
N ILE A 47 1.43 4.83 7.92
CA ILE A 47 2.19 5.29 6.77
C ILE A 47 1.22 5.58 5.64
N HIS A 48 1.05 6.85 5.30
CA HIS A 48 0.23 7.30 4.19
C HIS A 48 0.98 7.09 2.89
N LEU A 49 0.42 6.28 2.00
CA LEU A 49 1.08 5.95 0.73
C LEU A 49 0.74 6.95 -0.38
N GLU A 50 -0.26 7.78 -0.17
CA GLU A 50 -0.68 8.88 -1.05
C GLU A 50 -1.00 8.41 -2.48
N ILE A 51 -1.58 7.22 -2.55
CA ILE A 51 -2.14 6.63 -3.77
C ILE A 51 -3.46 5.96 -3.44
N ALA A 52 -4.30 5.82 -4.46
CA ALA A 52 -5.47 4.94 -4.46
C ALA A 52 -5.35 3.99 -5.63
N CYS A 53 -5.88 2.79 -5.50
CA CYS A 53 -5.72 1.75 -6.51
C CYS A 53 -7.03 1.05 -6.84
N GLU A 54 -7.02 0.41 -8.02
CA GLU A 54 -8.13 -0.39 -8.51
C GLU A 54 -7.58 -1.46 -9.45
N MET A 55 -7.96 -2.73 -9.24
CA MET A 55 -7.71 -3.76 -10.25
C MET A 55 -8.62 -3.54 -11.46
N GLU A 56 -8.12 -3.77 -12.67
CA GLU A 56 -8.88 -3.49 -13.89
C GLU A 56 -10.20 -4.25 -13.98
N ASP A 57 -10.30 -5.43 -13.36
CA ASP A 57 -11.51 -6.24 -13.32
C ASP A 57 -12.33 -6.08 -12.03
N GLY A 58 -11.92 -5.17 -11.14
CA GLY A 58 -12.64 -4.88 -9.89
C GLY A 58 -12.45 -5.88 -8.78
N ARG A 59 -11.52 -6.85 -8.93
CA ARG A 59 -11.26 -7.84 -7.88
C ARG A 59 -10.59 -7.20 -6.65
N PRO A 60 -10.74 -7.80 -5.46
CA PRO A 60 -9.95 -7.40 -4.30
C PRO A 60 -8.49 -7.77 -4.47
N TYR A 61 -7.63 -7.18 -3.63
CA TYR A 61 -6.20 -7.44 -3.64
C TYR A 61 -5.62 -7.35 -2.24
N LEU A 62 -4.37 -7.77 -2.09
CA LEU A 62 -3.68 -7.77 -0.80
C LEU A 62 -2.56 -6.74 -0.81
N LEU A 63 -2.42 -6.07 0.33
CA LEU A 63 -1.25 -5.27 0.67
C LEU A 63 -0.49 -6.04 1.73
N ILE A 64 0.74 -6.45 1.41
CA ILE A 64 1.57 -7.25 2.30
C ILE A 64 2.95 -6.62 2.46
N PRO A 65 3.70 -6.97 3.51
CA PRO A 65 5.09 -6.55 3.62
C PRO A 65 5.95 -7.18 2.53
N ARG A 66 6.99 -6.47 2.11
CA ARG A 66 8.07 -7.07 1.32
C ARG A 66 9.00 -7.85 2.27
N SER A 67 9.70 -8.85 1.73
CA SER A 67 10.63 -9.65 2.54
C SER A 67 11.70 -8.79 3.22
N SER A 68 12.12 -7.69 2.59
CA SER A 68 13.11 -6.76 3.13
C SER A 68 12.68 -6.03 4.39
N ILE A 69 11.39 -6.04 4.74
CA ILE A 69 10.93 -5.45 6.01
C ILE A 69 11.59 -6.14 7.21
N SER A 70 12.01 -7.40 7.03
CA SER A 70 12.70 -8.16 8.09
C SER A 70 14.02 -7.53 8.54
N LYS A 71 14.61 -6.65 7.70
CA LYS A 71 15.82 -5.90 8.02
C LYS A 71 15.55 -4.62 8.82
N THR A 72 14.31 -4.36 9.15
CA THR A 72 13.85 -3.18 9.90
C THR A 72 13.15 -3.63 11.17
N PRO A 73 12.97 -2.73 12.14
CA PRO A 73 12.15 -3.04 13.32
C PRO A 73 10.65 -2.87 13.05
N LEU A 74 10.24 -2.65 11.81
CA LEU A 74 8.83 -2.42 11.47
C LEU A 74 8.12 -3.73 11.15
N ARG A 75 6.85 -3.77 11.51
CA ARG A 75 5.93 -4.86 11.16
C ARG A 75 4.60 -4.25 10.76
N LEU A 76 3.96 -4.80 9.74
CA LEU A 76 2.60 -4.39 9.36
C LEU A 76 1.64 -4.79 10.48
N SER A 77 0.92 -3.83 11.06
CA SER A 77 0.13 -4.05 12.28
C SER A 77 -0.94 -5.11 12.11
N ASN A 78 -1.57 -5.17 10.95
CA ASN A 78 -2.62 -6.17 10.65
C ASN A 78 -2.07 -7.39 9.90
N SER A 79 -0.78 -7.57 9.81
CA SER A 79 -0.08 -8.68 9.14
C SER A 79 -0.32 -8.74 7.64
N ILE A 80 -1.56 -8.78 7.20
CA ILE A 80 -1.99 -8.79 5.79
C ILE A 80 -3.14 -7.80 5.66
N GLY A 81 -3.03 -6.88 4.72
CA GLY A 81 -4.11 -5.94 4.40
C GLY A 81 -4.96 -6.48 3.26
N LEU A 82 -6.24 -6.73 3.52
CA LEU A 82 -7.19 -7.05 2.46
C LEU A 82 -7.85 -5.76 1.99
N ILE A 83 -7.70 -5.45 0.71
CA ILE A 83 -8.30 -4.27 0.10
C ILE A 83 -9.48 -4.74 -0.74
N ASP A 84 -10.68 -4.34 -0.34
CA ASP A 84 -11.88 -4.70 -1.09
C ASP A 84 -11.86 -4.11 -2.50
N GLY A 85 -12.42 -4.83 -3.45
CA GLY A 85 -12.42 -4.43 -4.85
C GLY A 85 -13.08 -3.08 -5.11
N GLY A 86 -14.02 -2.68 -4.26
CA GLY A 86 -14.72 -1.39 -4.36
C GLY A 86 -14.08 -0.25 -3.58
N TYR A 87 -13.00 -0.49 -2.83
CA TYR A 87 -12.37 0.59 -2.06
C TYR A 87 -11.60 1.54 -2.98
N ARG A 88 -11.87 2.84 -2.87
CA ARG A 88 -11.27 3.88 -3.71
C ARG A 88 -10.50 4.92 -2.91
N GLY A 89 -10.34 4.70 -1.60
CA GLY A 89 -9.62 5.62 -0.74
C GLY A 89 -8.12 5.43 -0.79
N GLU A 90 -7.43 6.26 -0.03
CA GLU A 90 -5.98 6.19 0.12
C GLU A 90 -5.56 4.85 0.72
N LEU A 91 -4.47 4.28 0.19
CA LEU A 91 -3.81 3.15 0.82
C LEU A 91 -2.97 3.64 1.99
N ILE A 92 -3.22 3.09 3.17
CA ILE A 92 -2.52 3.44 4.40
C ILE A 92 -2.01 2.15 5.03
N ALA A 93 -0.72 2.10 5.36
CA ALA A 93 -0.12 0.95 6.01
C ALA A 93 0.20 1.30 7.47
N TYR A 94 -0.54 0.73 8.41
CA TYR A 94 -0.22 0.88 9.83
C TYR A 94 0.94 -0.04 10.19
N CYS A 95 1.99 0.54 10.77
CA CYS A 95 3.20 -0.18 11.14
C CYS A 95 3.47 -0.09 12.62
N ASP A 96 3.90 -1.20 13.21
CA ASP A 96 4.41 -1.26 14.57
C ASP A 96 5.94 -1.21 14.52
N ASN A 97 6.53 -0.32 15.30
CA ASN A 97 7.97 -0.36 15.56
C ASN A 97 8.19 -1.23 16.81
N ILE A 98 8.70 -2.44 16.61
CA ILE A 98 8.85 -3.40 17.70
C ILE A 98 10.12 -3.18 18.53
N SER A 99 10.98 -2.25 18.13
CA SER A 99 12.18 -1.89 18.88
C SER A 99 11.90 -0.81 19.91
N SER A 100 12.87 -0.53 20.76
CA SER A 100 12.79 0.57 21.74
C SER A 100 13.26 1.90 21.15
N ASP A 101 13.89 1.88 19.96
CA ASP A 101 14.48 3.05 19.33
C ASP A 101 13.63 3.58 18.19
N PRO A 102 13.65 4.89 17.92
CA PRO A 102 12.99 5.43 16.73
C PRO A 102 13.59 4.83 15.46
N TYR A 103 12.77 4.67 14.43
CA TYR A 103 13.21 4.23 13.11
C TYR A 103 12.81 5.27 12.07
N LYS A 104 13.77 5.65 11.23
CA LYS A 104 13.54 6.60 10.15
C LYS A 104 13.25 5.85 8.86
N VAL A 105 12.02 6.03 8.33
CA VAL A 105 11.65 5.55 7.01
C VAL A 105 12.02 6.64 6.00
N LEU A 106 12.74 6.28 4.96
CA LEU A 106 13.20 7.24 3.96
C LEU A 106 12.19 7.37 2.82
N LYS A 107 12.14 8.56 2.21
CA LYS A 107 11.37 8.76 0.98
C LYS A 107 11.86 7.77 -0.08
N GLY A 108 10.91 7.10 -0.74
CA GLY A 108 11.21 6.10 -1.75
C GLY A 108 11.49 4.70 -1.20
N GLN A 109 11.53 4.53 0.12
CA GLN A 109 11.73 3.22 0.71
C GLN A 109 10.54 2.32 0.42
N ARG A 110 10.82 1.08 0.04
CA ARG A 110 9.80 0.09 -0.34
C ARG A 110 9.65 -0.95 0.75
N LEU A 111 8.64 -0.78 1.59
CA LEU A 111 8.36 -1.68 2.71
C LEU A 111 7.24 -2.67 2.39
N PHE A 112 6.37 -2.33 1.45
CA PHE A 112 5.13 -3.06 1.16
C PHE A 112 4.99 -3.32 -0.33
N GLN A 113 4.06 -4.20 -0.65
CA GLN A 113 3.72 -4.54 -2.03
C GLN A 113 2.25 -4.92 -2.14
N ILE A 114 1.71 -4.79 -3.33
CA ILE A 114 0.37 -5.25 -3.67
C ILE A 114 0.49 -6.49 -4.54
N LEU A 115 -0.38 -7.48 -4.30
CA LEU A 115 -0.51 -8.63 -5.18
C LEU A 115 -1.99 -9.01 -5.32
N ALA A 116 -2.31 -9.63 -6.46
CA ALA A 116 -3.61 -10.27 -6.64
C ALA A 116 -3.68 -11.52 -5.76
N ILE A 117 -4.88 -11.85 -5.26
CA ILE A 117 -5.06 -12.98 -4.35
C ILE A 117 -4.60 -14.31 -4.99
N ASP A 118 -4.82 -14.46 -6.29
CA ASP A 118 -4.39 -15.65 -7.04
C ASP A 118 -2.94 -15.58 -7.53
N GLY A 119 -2.23 -14.50 -7.24
CA GLY A 119 -0.82 -14.37 -7.62
C GLY A 119 -0.58 -14.05 -9.10
N VAL A 120 -1.61 -13.70 -9.86
CA VAL A 120 -1.42 -13.33 -11.26
C VAL A 120 -0.49 -12.11 -11.37
N PRO A 121 0.47 -12.09 -12.33
CA PRO A 121 1.35 -10.94 -12.50
C PRO A 121 0.58 -9.65 -12.77
N LEU A 122 1.04 -8.55 -12.17
CA LEU A 122 0.43 -7.24 -12.27
C LEU A 122 1.29 -6.29 -13.10
N GLU A 123 0.63 -5.42 -13.87
CA GLU A 123 1.26 -4.29 -14.55
C GLU A 123 0.65 -2.99 -14.01
N ILE A 124 1.47 -1.96 -13.84
CA ILE A 124 0.98 -0.65 -13.39
C ILE A 124 0.39 0.11 -14.58
N GLU A 125 -0.78 0.70 -14.33
CA GLU A 125 -1.37 1.73 -15.20
C GLU A 125 -1.65 2.95 -14.34
N ILE A 126 -0.95 4.06 -14.61
CA ILE A 126 -1.18 5.31 -13.89
C ILE A 126 -2.40 6.00 -14.48
N VAL A 127 -3.34 6.37 -13.62
CA VAL A 127 -4.60 7.02 -14.03
C VAL A 127 -4.83 8.28 -13.21
N SER A 128 -5.59 9.22 -13.76
CA SER A 128 -5.99 10.44 -13.04
C SER A 128 -7.26 10.23 -12.21
N GLU A 129 -8.08 9.25 -12.59
CA GLU A 129 -9.34 8.93 -11.93
C GLU A 129 -9.57 7.42 -11.87
N LEU A 130 -10.19 6.98 -10.78
CA LEU A 130 -10.65 5.61 -10.61
C LEU A 130 -12.17 5.56 -10.84
N SER A 131 -12.70 4.35 -11.06
CA SER A 131 -14.14 4.17 -11.22
C SER A 131 -14.86 4.41 -9.89
N GLU A 132 -16.10 4.88 -9.96
CA GLU A 132 -16.94 5.10 -8.78
C GLU A 132 -17.49 3.77 -8.26
N THR A 133 -17.62 3.67 -6.93
CA THR A 133 -18.24 2.52 -6.28
C THR A 133 -19.07 2.97 -5.07
N THR A 134 -19.96 2.10 -4.61
CA THR A 134 -20.78 2.38 -3.42
C THR A 134 -19.94 2.44 -2.15
N ARG A 135 -18.81 1.73 -2.08
CA ARG A 135 -17.89 1.79 -0.93
C ARG A 135 -17.08 3.07 -0.93
N GLY A 136 -16.65 3.53 -2.11
CA GLY A 136 -15.84 4.74 -2.27
C GLY A 136 -14.58 4.69 -1.40
N SER A 137 -14.38 5.73 -0.58
CA SER A 137 -13.21 5.87 0.30
C SER A 137 -13.44 5.32 1.71
N SER A 138 -14.57 4.66 1.98
CA SER A 138 -14.82 4.07 3.30
C SER A 138 -13.82 2.94 3.57
N GLY A 139 -13.07 3.06 4.66
CA GLY A 139 -11.99 2.14 4.99
C GLY A 139 -12.07 1.65 6.43
N PHE A 140 -10.97 1.70 7.14
CA PHE A 140 -10.81 1.17 8.49
C PHE A 140 -12.03 1.40 9.40
N GLY A 141 -12.69 0.29 9.82
CA GLY A 141 -13.83 0.34 10.71
C GLY A 141 -15.16 0.76 10.07
N SER A 142 -15.22 1.00 8.75
CA SER A 142 -16.41 1.50 8.07
C SER A 142 -17.58 0.50 8.06
N THR A 143 -17.28 -0.80 8.18
CA THR A 143 -18.27 -1.86 8.15
C THR A 143 -18.90 -2.15 9.51
N GLY A 144 -18.57 -1.35 10.50
CA GLY A 144 -19.17 -1.44 11.82
C GLY A 144 -18.13 -1.37 12.94
N SER A 145 -18.65 -1.41 14.17
CA SER A 145 -17.80 -1.42 15.36
C SER A 145 -17.13 -2.78 15.50
N TRP A 146 -15.86 -2.78 15.88
CA TRP A 146 -15.15 -4.01 16.23
C TRP A 146 -15.55 -4.56 17.61
N VAL A 147 -16.30 -3.79 18.37
CA VAL A 147 -16.91 -4.19 19.65
C VAL A 147 -18.42 -4.15 19.48
N LYS A 148 -19.07 -5.26 19.77
CA LYS A 148 -20.53 -5.36 19.73
C LYS A 148 -21.12 -5.18 21.12
#